data_a3eb2f8c77e6dd89c413b88bd9943ad2
#
_entry.id   a3eb2f8c77e6dd89c413b88bd9943ad2
#
_cell.length_a   1.000
_cell.length_b   1.000
_cell.length_c   1.000
_cell.angle_alpha   90.00
_cell.angle_beta   90.00
_cell.angle_gamma   90.00
#
_symmetry.space_group_name_H-M   'P 1'
#
loop_
_entity.id
_entity.type
_entity.pdbx_description
1 polymer ?
#
loop_
_entity_poly.entity_id
_entity_poly.type
_entity_poly.pdbx_seq_one_letter_code
_entity_poly.pdbx_strand_id
1 'polypeptide(L)'
;YGHNEGDEPRFTQPKLYETISKHKNPREIYIQKLLNEGIVESGIAKDLEKKFQNLLQERFDEAKEIKKAKITRFLKDEWSDIKRNFTPTFKIVQNSNLTEKKIRLLAKSLYEFPKSDKLFKKTRKLLLDRKKMIEQLDSLDWAMCELLAYASLLDEGHDVRLSGQDVERGTFSHRHAVLKVEKSEEEVCPLDNINSDANFVAYNSLLSEYGVLGFDYGYSITRPDTLTIWEAQFGDFSNGAQILIDQFISCAEDKWKVMSGLVILLPHGYEGQGAEHSSARIERYLQMCAKYN
;
A
#
# COMPACT_ATOMS: atom_id res chain seq x y z
N TYR A 1 13.18 8.03 -21.48
CA TYR A 1 13.50 7.59 -20.16
C TYR A 1 13.07 6.17 -19.88
N GLY A 2 13.81 5.48 -19.09
CA GLY A 2 13.72 4.05 -18.98
C GLY A 2 14.43 3.29 -20.09
N HIS A 3 15.17 3.97 -20.94
CA HIS A 3 15.92 3.38 -22.05
C HIS A 3 17.39 3.10 -21.67
N ASN A 4 18.07 2.31 -22.49
CA ASN A 4 19.48 2.02 -22.32
C ASN A 4 20.32 3.24 -22.73
N GLU A 5 21.18 3.74 -21.88
CA GLU A 5 22.10 4.87 -22.15
C GLU A 5 23.07 4.58 -23.30
N GLY A 6 23.41 3.32 -23.53
CA GLY A 6 24.27 2.88 -24.61
C GLY A 6 23.61 2.74 -25.97
N ASP A 7 22.28 2.96 -26.06
CA ASP A 7 21.57 2.88 -27.32
C ASP A 7 21.82 4.14 -28.18
N GLU A 8 21.86 3.94 -29.49
CA GLU A 8 22.04 5.02 -30.46
C GLU A 8 20.73 5.26 -31.22
N PRO A 9 19.90 6.22 -30.75
CA PRO A 9 18.57 6.43 -31.30
C PRO A 9 18.57 6.93 -32.75
N ARG A 10 19.69 7.44 -33.26
CA ARG A 10 19.83 7.84 -34.66
C ARG A 10 19.76 6.66 -35.64
N PHE A 11 19.94 5.43 -35.15
CA PHE A 11 19.72 4.24 -35.99
C PHE A 11 18.30 4.15 -36.51
N THR A 12 17.33 4.58 -35.78
CA THR A 12 15.89 4.49 -36.12
C THR A 12 15.25 5.85 -36.37
N GLN A 13 15.77 6.93 -35.78
CA GLN A 13 15.16 8.26 -35.78
C GLN A 13 16.15 9.39 -36.07
N PRO A 14 16.91 9.32 -37.19
CA PRO A 14 18.01 10.26 -37.45
C PRO A 14 17.55 11.72 -37.60
N LYS A 15 16.45 11.98 -38.28
CA LYS A 15 15.90 13.35 -38.44
C LYS A 15 15.40 13.94 -37.16
N LEU A 16 14.75 13.14 -36.32
CA LEU A 16 14.27 13.59 -35.00
C LEU A 16 15.43 14.01 -34.13
N TYR A 17 16.47 13.19 -34.06
CA TYR A 17 17.63 13.48 -33.23
C TYR A 17 18.53 14.60 -33.80
N GLU A 18 18.50 14.85 -35.08
CA GLU A 18 19.08 16.08 -35.64
C GLU A 18 18.34 17.33 -35.15
N THR A 19 17.01 17.29 -35.04
CA THR A 19 16.21 18.38 -34.49
C THR A 19 16.46 18.53 -32.98
N ILE A 20 16.47 17.41 -32.24
CA ILE A 20 16.73 17.40 -30.78
C ILE A 20 18.10 17.99 -30.45
N SER A 21 19.14 17.67 -31.25
CA SER A 21 20.50 18.16 -31.00
C SER A 21 20.62 19.69 -31.11
N LYS A 22 19.71 20.32 -31.85
CA LYS A 22 19.63 21.78 -32.01
C LYS A 22 18.65 22.45 -31.04
N HIS A 23 17.85 21.66 -30.36
CA HIS A 23 16.82 22.17 -29.43
C HIS A 23 17.47 22.55 -28.09
N LYS A 24 17.07 23.69 -27.54
CA LYS A 24 17.48 24.11 -26.21
C LYS A 24 16.94 23.13 -25.18
N ASN A 25 17.73 22.85 -24.14
CA ASN A 25 17.28 21.98 -23.06
C ASN A 25 16.19 22.65 -22.20
N PRO A 26 15.34 21.88 -21.51
CA PRO A 26 14.23 22.42 -20.71
C PRO A 26 14.68 23.47 -19.67
N ARG A 27 15.86 23.29 -19.09
CA ARG A 27 16.42 24.23 -18.10
C ARG A 27 16.65 25.61 -18.75
N GLU A 28 17.25 25.67 -19.94
CA GLU A 28 17.52 26.92 -20.64
C GLU A 28 16.21 27.64 -21.04
N ILE A 29 15.23 26.88 -21.51
CA ILE A 29 13.90 27.41 -21.87
C ILE A 29 13.23 27.98 -20.60
N TYR A 30 13.27 27.26 -19.51
CA TYR A 30 12.66 27.70 -18.25
C TYR A 30 13.33 28.93 -17.66
N ILE A 31 14.66 28.95 -17.62
CA ILE A 31 15.42 30.13 -17.17
C ILE A 31 15.06 31.35 -18.03
N GLN A 32 15.03 31.19 -19.35
CA GLN A 32 14.67 32.31 -20.24
C GLN A 32 13.25 32.80 -19.98
N LYS A 33 12.30 31.92 -19.72
CA LYS A 33 10.95 32.27 -19.33
C LYS A 33 10.93 33.11 -18.04
N LEU A 34 11.60 32.67 -16.98
CA LEU A 34 11.66 33.37 -15.71
C LEU A 34 12.29 34.76 -15.81
N LEU A 35 13.35 34.87 -16.64
CA LEU A 35 13.99 36.15 -16.92
C LEU A 35 13.05 37.11 -17.65
N ASN A 36 12.33 36.63 -18.66
CA ASN A 36 11.38 37.44 -19.44
C ASN A 36 10.20 37.92 -18.59
N GLU A 37 9.77 37.10 -17.62
CA GLU A 37 8.69 37.42 -16.68
C GLU A 37 9.16 38.29 -15.50
N GLY A 38 10.46 38.59 -15.41
CA GLY A 38 11.03 39.41 -14.32
C GLY A 38 11.00 38.76 -12.94
N ILE A 39 10.80 37.43 -12.90
CA ILE A 39 10.71 36.66 -11.65
C ILE A 39 12.11 36.42 -11.07
N VAL A 40 13.14 36.30 -11.93
CA VAL A 40 14.50 36.00 -11.53
C VAL A 40 15.46 37.00 -12.17
N GLU A 41 16.44 37.49 -11.41
CA GLU A 41 17.50 38.34 -11.93
C GLU A 41 18.52 37.55 -12.77
N SER A 42 19.09 38.18 -13.78
CA SER A 42 19.98 37.54 -14.76
C SER A 42 21.25 36.86 -14.17
N GLY A 43 21.70 37.30 -13.00
CA GLY A 43 22.84 36.72 -12.29
C GLY A 43 22.55 35.43 -11.55
N ILE A 44 21.35 35.30 -11.00
CA ILE A 44 20.99 34.20 -10.06
C ILE A 44 21.14 32.82 -10.71
N ALA A 45 20.71 32.66 -11.95
CA ALA A 45 20.78 31.35 -12.65
C ALA A 45 22.26 30.92 -12.84
N LYS A 46 23.17 31.84 -13.16
CA LYS A 46 24.60 31.55 -13.31
C LYS A 46 25.26 31.26 -11.97
N ASP A 47 24.87 31.96 -10.92
CA ASP A 47 25.43 31.76 -9.58
C ASP A 47 25.01 30.39 -9.02
N LEU A 48 23.72 29.99 -9.23
CA LEU A 48 23.22 28.67 -8.86
C LEU A 48 23.95 27.57 -9.64
N GLU A 49 24.16 27.75 -10.93
CA GLU A 49 24.91 26.81 -11.76
C GLU A 49 26.34 26.63 -11.25
N LYS A 50 27.05 27.74 -10.96
CA LYS A 50 28.39 27.70 -10.42
C LYS A 50 28.46 27.03 -9.04
N LYS A 51 27.50 27.33 -8.16
CA LYS A 51 27.40 26.68 -6.85
C LYS A 51 27.21 25.17 -7.00
N PHE A 52 26.35 24.75 -7.93
CA PHE A 52 26.12 23.33 -8.18
C PHE A 52 27.31 22.62 -8.78
N GLN A 53 27.99 23.24 -9.74
CA GLN A 53 29.23 22.71 -10.29
C GLN A 53 30.32 22.56 -9.22
N ASN A 54 30.49 23.56 -8.36
CA ASN A 54 31.42 23.47 -7.24
C ASN A 54 31.09 22.34 -6.29
N LEU A 55 29.81 22.16 -5.95
CA LEU A 55 29.32 21.05 -5.13
C LEU A 55 29.65 19.70 -5.77
N LEU A 56 29.38 19.54 -7.06
CA LEU A 56 29.70 18.30 -7.78
C LEU A 56 31.20 18.02 -7.80
N GLN A 57 32.04 19.07 -8.00
CA GLN A 57 33.50 18.93 -7.96
C GLN A 57 33.99 18.52 -6.57
N GLU A 58 33.48 19.15 -5.53
CA GLU A 58 33.77 18.79 -4.13
C GLU A 58 33.43 17.30 -3.84
N ARG A 59 32.25 16.87 -4.21
CA ARG A 59 31.82 15.46 -4.03
C ARG A 59 32.66 14.49 -4.87
N PHE A 60 33.05 14.89 -6.06
CA PHE A 60 33.96 14.10 -6.90
C PHE A 60 35.33 13.93 -6.28
N ASP A 61 35.86 14.98 -5.71
CA ASP A 61 37.17 14.95 -5.07
C ASP A 61 37.15 14.16 -3.76
N GLU A 62 36.07 14.32 -2.93
CA GLU A 62 35.82 13.46 -1.78
C GLU A 62 35.73 11.99 -2.18
N ALA A 63 35.07 11.68 -3.29
CA ALA A 63 34.89 10.30 -3.76
C ALA A 63 36.22 9.62 -4.10
N LYS A 64 37.22 10.35 -4.55
CA LYS A 64 38.56 9.81 -4.83
C LYS A 64 39.32 9.36 -3.57
N GLU A 65 39.03 9.99 -2.43
CA GLU A 65 39.64 9.66 -1.14
C GLU A 65 38.98 8.42 -0.48
N ILE A 66 37.79 8.02 -0.94
CA ILE A 66 37.06 6.91 -0.37
C ILE A 66 37.62 5.58 -0.86
N LYS A 67 38.30 4.86 0.03
CA LYS A 67 38.88 3.53 -0.27
C LYS A 67 37.86 2.40 -0.41
N LYS A 68 36.67 2.51 0.22
CA LYS A 68 35.60 1.54 0.14
C LYS A 68 34.26 2.25 0.00
N ALA A 69 33.48 1.87 -0.98
CA ALA A 69 32.14 2.39 -1.14
C ALA A 69 31.29 2.11 0.11
N LYS A 70 30.65 3.15 0.64
CA LYS A 70 29.66 3.03 1.70
C LYS A 70 28.27 2.87 1.04
N ILE A 71 27.77 1.65 1.04
CA ILE A 71 26.44 1.37 0.52
C ILE A 71 25.44 1.57 1.65
N THR A 72 24.57 2.55 1.50
CA THR A 72 23.39 2.71 2.37
C THR A 72 22.26 1.88 1.78
N ARG A 73 21.70 0.95 2.56
CA ARG A 73 20.54 0.17 2.12
C ARG A 73 19.33 1.09 2.01
N PHE A 74 18.55 0.90 0.98
CA PHE A 74 17.26 1.57 0.80
C PHE A 74 16.34 1.24 1.98
N LEU A 75 15.66 2.25 2.54
CA LEU A 75 14.77 2.15 3.71
C LEU A 75 15.41 1.48 4.94
N LYS A 76 16.70 1.71 5.15
CA LYS A 76 17.44 1.09 6.26
C LYS A 76 16.88 1.45 7.63
N ASP A 77 16.48 2.70 7.80
CA ASP A 77 16.05 3.22 9.09
C ASP A 77 14.63 2.76 9.42
N GLU A 78 13.73 2.70 8.42
CA GLU A 78 12.35 2.22 8.56
C GLU A 78 12.28 0.72 8.91
N TRP A 79 13.28 -0.05 8.47
CA TRP A 79 13.36 -1.50 8.70
C TRP A 79 14.37 -1.89 9.77
N SER A 80 14.90 -0.94 10.56
CA SER A 80 15.98 -1.20 11.54
C SER A 80 15.58 -2.21 12.61
N ASP A 81 14.34 -2.15 13.06
CA ASP A 81 13.83 -2.98 14.16
C ASP A 81 13.28 -4.33 13.71
N ILE A 82 13.14 -4.52 12.41
CA ILE A 82 12.60 -5.76 11.83
C ILE A 82 13.73 -6.72 11.47
N LYS A 83 13.75 -7.87 12.13
CA LYS A 83 14.73 -8.91 11.90
C LYS A 83 14.30 -9.83 10.76
N ARG A 84 15.15 -9.96 9.76
CA ARG A 84 14.95 -10.92 8.68
C ARG A 84 15.20 -12.34 9.19
N ASN A 85 14.22 -13.22 9.01
CA ASN A 85 14.38 -14.64 9.31
C ASN A 85 14.71 -15.41 8.02
N PHE A 86 15.95 -15.85 7.89
CA PHE A 86 16.43 -16.62 6.73
C PHE A 86 16.09 -18.11 6.80
N THR A 87 15.67 -18.59 7.96
CA THR A 87 15.33 -20.01 8.15
C THR A 87 13.94 -20.08 8.77
N PRO A 88 12.87 -20.07 7.97
CA PRO A 88 11.54 -20.19 8.51
C PRO A 88 11.41 -21.54 9.20
N THR A 89 11.33 -21.53 10.51
CA THR A 89 11.01 -22.73 11.27
C THR A 89 9.51 -22.73 11.51
N PHE A 90 8.79 -23.54 10.77
CA PHE A 90 7.37 -23.81 11.00
C PHE A 90 7.08 -24.48 12.37
N LYS A 91 8.11 -24.69 13.17
CA LYS A 91 8.03 -25.34 14.49
C LYS A 91 7.64 -24.40 15.62
N ILE A 92 7.77 -23.10 15.44
CA ILE A 92 7.41 -22.09 16.44
C ILE A 92 6.18 -21.35 15.92
N VAL A 93 5.01 -21.79 16.29
CA VAL A 93 3.79 -21.03 16.13
C VAL A 93 3.78 -20.01 17.26
N GLN A 94 3.91 -18.73 16.92
CA GLN A 94 3.68 -17.67 17.90
C GLN A 94 2.22 -17.73 18.35
N ASN A 95 1.99 -17.60 19.65
CA ASN A 95 0.64 -17.56 20.18
C ASN A 95 -0.01 -16.22 19.83
N SER A 96 -0.91 -16.24 18.88
CA SER A 96 -1.73 -15.09 18.47
C SER A 96 -3.14 -15.14 19.08
N ASN A 97 -3.38 -16.01 20.04
CA ASN A 97 -4.70 -16.21 20.62
C ASN A 97 -5.11 -15.04 21.50
N LEU A 98 -6.31 -14.54 21.28
CA LEU A 98 -6.98 -13.62 22.18
C LEU A 98 -7.77 -14.40 23.23
N THR A 99 -7.80 -13.88 24.47
CA THR A 99 -8.69 -14.43 25.49
C THR A 99 -10.15 -14.08 25.15
N GLU A 100 -11.09 -14.93 25.57
CA GLU A 100 -12.52 -14.66 25.40
C GLU A 100 -12.91 -13.27 25.93
N LYS A 101 -12.41 -12.91 27.10
CA LYS A 101 -12.64 -11.60 27.71
C LYS A 101 -12.23 -10.46 26.78
N LYS A 102 -11.05 -10.58 26.13
CA LYS A 102 -10.54 -9.58 25.20
C LYS A 102 -11.38 -9.52 23.91
N ILE A 103 -11.76 -10.68 23.37
CA ILE A 103 -12.65 -10.76 22.20
C ILE A 103 -13.96 -10.02 22.47
N ARG A 104 -14.62 -10.30 23.60
CA ARG A 104 -15.88 -9.64 23.98
C ARG A 104 -15.72 -8.13 24.16
N LEU A 105 -14.59 -7.70 24.72
CA LEU A 105 -14.30 -6.28 24.92
C LEU A 105 -14.16 -5.56 23.58
N LEU A 106 -13.32 -6.06 22.68
CA LEU A 106 -13.07 -5.47 21.37
C LEU A 106 -14.32 -5.50 20.50
N ALA A 107 -15.02 -6.63 20.49
CA ALA A 107 -16.24 -6.79 19.71
C ALA A 107 -17.32 -5.80 20.09
N LYS A 108 -17.41 -5.43 21.37
CA LYS A 108 -18.41 -4.46 21.84
C LYS A 108 -18.30 -3.13 21.09
N SER A 109 -17.10 -2.65 20.85
CA SER A 109 -16.86 -1.41 20.08
C SER A 109 -17.33 -1.53 18.62
N LEU A 110 -17.38 -2.74 18.07
CA LEU A 110 -17.78 -2.97 16.68
C LEU A 110 -19.30 -2.96 16.46
N TYR A 111 -20.12 -3.10 17.50
CA TYR A 111 -21.57 -3.09 17.38
C TYR A 111 -22.31 -2.14 18.35
N GLU A 112 -21.63 -1.60 19.38
CA GLU A 112 -22.17 -0.61 20.32
C GLU A 112 -21.38 0.70 20.23
N PHE A 113 -21.93 1.71 19.57
CA PHE A 113 -21.31 3.03 19.41
C PHE A 113 -22.35 4.13 19.27
N PRO A 114 -21.98 5.40 19.45
CA PRO A 114 -22.88 6.53 19.26
C PRO A 114 -23.50 6.54 17.85
N LYS A 115 -24.80 6.88 17.76
CA LYS A 115 -25.57 6.92 16.50
C LYS A 115 -25.88 5.58 15.85
N SER A 116 -25.59 4.44 16.49
CA SER A 116 -25.95 3.12 15.94
C SER A 116 -27.45 2.97 15.65
N ASP A 117 -28.29 3.67 16.39
CA ASP A 117 -29.75 3.75 16.20
C ASP A 117 -30.17 4.56 14.96
N LYS A 118 -29.29 5.40 14.41
CA LYS A 118 -29.53 6.27 13.26
C LYS A 118 -29.09 5.67 11.92
N LEU A 119 -28.57 4.45 11.94
CA LEU A 119 -28.15 3.74 10.75
C LEU A 119 -29.33 3.16 9.97
N PHE A 120 -29.11 2.86 8.70
CA PHE A 120 -30.08 2.16 7.87
C PHE A 120 -30.52 0.84 8.50
N LYS A 121 -31.81 0.49 8.37
CA LYS A 121 -32.41 -0.69 9.04
C LYS A 121 -31.63 -1.99 8.82
N LYS A 122 -31.14 -2.24 7.60
CA LYS A 122 -30.35 -3.45 7.31
C LYS A 122 -29.00 -3.45 8.02
N THR A 123 -28.34 -2.30 8.08
CA THR A 123 -27.08 -2.14 8.80
C THR A 123 -27.26 -2.34 10.30
N ARG A 124 -28.33 -1.80 10.89
CA ARG A 124 -28.66 -2.07 12.29
C ARG A 124 -28.89 -3.56 12.56
N LYS A 125 -29.56 -4.26 11.65
CA LYS A 125 -29.74 -5.71 11.75
C LYS A 125 -28.39 -6.44 11.74
N LEU A 126 -27.49 -6.07 10.85
CA LEU A 126 -26.12 -6.62 10.80
C LEU A 126 -25.40 -6.47 12.15
N LEU A 127 -25.48 -5.30 12.77
CA LEU A 127 -24.84 -5.06 14.09
C LEU A 127 -25.47 -5.93 15.18
N LEU A 128 -26.79 -6.13 15.16
CA LEU A 128 -27.46 -7.04 16.09
C LEU A 128 -27.04 -8.50 15.88
N ASP A 129 -26.85 -8.90 14.64
CA ASP A 129 -26.41 -10.27 14.32
C ASP A 129 -24.94 -10.46 14.78
N ARG A 130 -24.07 -9.47 14.63
CA ARG A 130 -22.70 -9.46 15.21
C ARG A 130 -22.73 -9.59 16.74
N LYS A 131 -23.60 -8.84 17.39
CA LYS A 131 -23.78 -8.94 18.85
C LYS A 131 -24.14 -10.36 19.27
N LYS A 132 -25.11 -11.01 18.58
CA LYS A 132 -25.50 -12.41 18.86
C LYS A 132 -24.34 -13.38 18.66
N MET A 133 -23.56 -13.24 17.59
CA MET A 133 -22.37 -14.09 17.36
C MET A 133 -21.40 -14.02 18.56
N ILE A 134 -21.19 -12.83 19.11
CA ILE A 134 -20.30 -12.63 20.26
C ILE A 134 -20.92 -13.14 21.58
N GLU A 135 -22.22 -13.03 21.75
CA GLU A 135 -22.89 -13.57 22.93
C GLU A 135 -22.80 -15.10 22.97
N GLN A 136 -22.91 -15.76 21.84
CA GLN A 136 -22.87 -17.21 21.72
C GLN A 136 -21.45 -17.77 21.62
N LEU A 137 -20.55 -17.08 20.88
CA LEU A 137 -19.15 -17.46 20.61
C LEU A 137 -18.97 -18.89 20.04
N ASP A 138 -19.99 -19.46 19.45
CA ASP A 138 -19.96 -20.80 18.86
C ASP A 138 -19.67 -20.78 17.35
N SER A 139 -20.01 -19.68 16.68
CA SER A 139 -19.75 -19.48 15.26
C SER A 139 -19.62 -18.00 14.93
N LEU A 140 -18.42 -17.58 14.56
CA LEU A 140 -18.16 -16.25 14.01
C LEU A 140 -18.08 -16.34 12.49
N ASP A 141 -18.68 -15.39 11.79
CA ASP A 141 -18.47 -15.30 10.36
C ASP A 141 -17.10 -14.70 10.03
N TRP A 142 -16.72 -14.81 8.78
CA TRP A 142 -15.42 -14.32 8.30
C TRP A 142 -15.25 -12.81 8.55
N ALA A 143 -16.30 -12.02 8.29
CA ALA A 143 -16.25 -10.57 8.47
C ALA A 143 -16.07 -10.16 9.93
N MET A 144 -16.70 -10.86 10.86
CA MET A 144 -16.50 -10.59 12.29
C MET A 144 -15.09 -10.96 12.75
N CYS A 145 -14.56 -12.07 12.27
CA CYS A 145 -13.16 -12.46 12.56
C CYS A 145 -12.16 -11.44 12.00
N GLU A 146 -12.39 -10.95 10.79
CA GLU A 146 -11.57 -9.92 10.15
C GLU A 146 -11.57 -8.62 10.97
N LEU A 147 -12.74 -8.12 11.33
CA LEU A 147 -12.87 -6.90 12.14
C LEU A 147 -12.25 -7.05 13.53
N LEU A 148 -12.35 -8.23 14.15
CA LEU A 148 -11.68 -8.53 15.43
C LEU A 148 -10.16 -8.55 15.29
N ALA A 149 -9.63 -9.04 14.17
CA ALA A 149 -8.20 -8.99 13.89
C ALA A 149 -7.72 -7.54 13.76
N TYR A 150 -8.44 -6.69 13.03
CA TYR A 150 -8.14 -5.26 12.96
C TYR A 150 -8.20 -4.59 14.34
N ALA A 151 -9.28 -4.86 15.08
CA ALA A 151 -9.46 -4.32 16.42
C ALA A 151 -8.34 -4.73 17.39
N SER A 152 -7.81 -5.95 17.27
CA SER A 152 -6.71 -6.41 18.10
C SER A 152 -5.40 -5.71 17.80
N LEU A 153 -5.10 -5.47 16.53
CA LEU A 153 -3.92 -4.72 16.10
C LEU A 153 -3.97 -3.26 16.55
N LEU A 154 -5.13 -2.62 16.38
CA LEU A 154 -5.33 -1.25 16.87
C LEU A 154 -5.15 -1.16 18.38
N ASP A 155 -5.69 -2.11 19.15
CA ASP A 155 -5.53 -2.16 20.59
C ASP A 155 -4.06 -2.33 21.03
N GLU A 156 -3.25 -3.00 20.20
CA GLU A 156 -1.81 -3.15 20.38
C GLU A 156 -1.00 -1.93 19.87
N GLY A 157 -1.67 -0.92 19.31
CA GLY A 157 -1.02 0.30 18.82
C GLY A 157 -0.53 0.23 17.37
N HIS A 158 -1.01 -0.75 16.58
CA HIS A 158 -0.66 -0.87 15.18
C HIS A 158 -1.72 -0.28 14.27
N ASP A 159 -1.31 0.57 13.35
CA ASP A 159 -2.19 1.11 12.31
C ASP A 159 -2.65 0.01 11.34
N VAL A 160 -3.87 0.17 10.82
CA VAL A 160 -4.43 -0.70 9.79
C VAL A 160 -4.91 0.15 8.61
N ARG A 161 -4.36 -0.13 7.43
CA ARG A 161 -4.74 0.51 6.18
C ARG A 161 -5.32 -0.53 5.22
N LEU A 162 -6.54 -0.31 4.77
CA LEU A 162 -7.25 -1.13 3.80
C LEU A 162 -7.60 -0.29 2.56
N SER A 163 -7.29 -0.75 1.37
CA SER A 163 -7.67 -0.09 0.14
C SER A 163 -8.17 -1.07 -0.92
N GLY A 164 -8.95 -0.57 -1.86
CA GLY A 164 -9.52 -1.35 -2.96
C GLY A 164 -10.89 -0.80 -3.36
N GLN A 165 -11.60 -1.50 -4.22
CA GLN A 165 -12.94 -1.12 -4.64
C GLN A 165 -13.96 -1.63 -3.62
N ASP A 166 -14.87 -0.77 -3.16
CA ASP A 166 -15.92 -1.07 -2.17
C ASP A 166 -15.44 -1.63 -0.83
N VAL A 167 -14.19 -1.39 -0.44
CA VAL A 167 -13.59 -2.02 0.75
C VAL A 167 -14.17 -1.55 2.08
N GLU A 168 -14.71 -0.33 2.16
CA GLU A 168 -15.38 0.16 3.38
C GLU A 168 -16.53 -0.74 3.79
N ARG A 169 -17.34 -1.15 2.81
CA ARG A 169 -18.48 -2.05 2.97
C ARG A 169 -18.12 -3.52 2.74
N GLY A 170 -17.10 -3.75 1.90
CA GLY A 170 -16.81 -5.03 1.27
C GLY A 170 -17.72 -5.30 0.07
N THR A 171 -17.18 -5.85 -1.03
CA THR A 171 -17.92 -6.14 -2.26
C THR A 171 -19.19 -6.96 -2.00
N PHE A 172 -19.15 -7.89 -1.05
CA PHE A 172 -20.27 -8.76 -0.68
C PHE A 172 -21.14 -8.19 0.46
N SER A 173 -21.03 -6.91 0.79
CA SER A 173 -21.72 -6.29 1.93
C SER A 173 -21.48 -7.03 3.26
N HIS A 174 -20.30 -7.55 3.45
CA HIS A 174 -19.93 -8.37 4.61
C HIS A 174 -19.19 -7.56 5.69
N ARG A 175 -18.28 -6.67 5.28
CA ARG A 175 -17.38 -5.97 6.21
C ARG A 175 -18.06 -4.84 6.95
N HIS A 176 -18.58 -3.85 6.26
CA HIS A 176 -19.13 -2.64 6.86
C HIS A 176 -18.25 -2.07 7.98
N ALA A 177 -16.96 -1.81 7.66
CA ALA A 177 -16.02 -1.19 8.59
C ALA A 177 -16.31 0.31 8.74
N VAL A 178 -16.79 0.95 7.67
CA VAL A 178 -17.30 2.32 7.68
C VAL A 178 -18.81 2.28 7.46
N LEU A 179 -19.52 3.00 8.29
CA LEU A 179 -20.98 3.03 8.31
C LEU A 179 -21.47 4.45 8.05
N LYS A 180 -22.63 4.61 7.42
CA LYS A 180 -23.22 5.93 7.15
C LYS A 180 -24.51 6.12 7.92
N VAL A 181 -24.65 7.30 8.52
CA VAL A 181 -25.91 7.73 9.16
C VAL A 181 -26.92 8.07 8.08
N GLU A 182 -28.10 7.42 8.12
CA GLU A 182 -29.09 7.41 7.03
C GLU A 182 -29.51 8.80 6.53
N LYS A 183 -29.63 9.77 7.45
CA LYS A 183 -30.16 11.11 7.09
C LYS A 183 -29.07 12.16 6.81
N SER A 184 -27.89 11.98 7.31
CA SER A 184 -26.81 12.98 7.21
C SER A 184 -25.67 12.51 6.32
N GLU A 185 -25.61 11.23 5.95
CA GLU A 185 -24.49 10.58 5.27
C GLU A 185 -23.16 10.69 6.05
N GLU A 186 -23.23 11.09 7.32
CA GLU A 186 -22.06 11.14 8.20
C GLU A 186 -21.45 9.73 8.34
N GLU A 187 -20.17 9.65 8.18
CA GLU A 187 -19.42 8.40 8.32
C GLU A 187 -19.12 8.11 9.78
N VAL A 188 -19.25 6.86 10.15
CA VAL A 188 -18.90 6.35 11.47
C VAL A 188 -18.03 5.11 11.28
N CYS A 189 -16.83 5.14 11.82
CA CYS A 189 -15.94 3.98 11.86
C CYS A 189 -15.89 3.42 13.29
N PRO A 190 -16.51 2.26 13.56
CA PRO A 190 -16.50 1.67 14.89
C PRO A 190 -15.09 1.34 15.41
N LEU A 191 -14.14 1.08 14.52
CA LEU A 191 -12.75 0.77 14.85
C LEU A 191 -11.99 1.96 15.43
N ASP A 192 -12.39 3.20 15.15
CA ASP A 192 -11.77 4.41 15.71
C ASP A 192 -11.94 4.53 17.23
N ASN A 193 -12.85 3.73 17.82
CA ASN A 193 -13.09 3.73 19.27
C ASN A 193 -12.22 2.71 20.02
N ILE A 194 -11.31 2.01 19.36
CA ILE A 194 -10.50 0.95 19.97
C ILE A 194 -9.31 1.54 20.74
N ASN A 195 -8.51 2.38 20.08
CA ASN A 195 -7.33 3.00 20.67
C ASN A 195 -7.09 4.36 20.00
N SER A 196 -6.76 5.38 20.78
CA SER A 196 -6.50 6.74 20.29
C SER A 196 -5.14 6.88 19.58
N ASP A 197 -4.21 5.96 19.83
CA ASP A 197 -2.83 6.05 19.32
C ASP A 197 -2.63 5.27 18.01
N ALA A 198 -3.64 4.51 17.58
CA ALA A 198 -3.63 3.76 16.35
C ALA A 198 -4.84 4.11 15.46
N ASN A 199 -4.66 4.04 14.16
CA ASN A 199 -5.66 4.46 13.19
C ASN A 199 -6.07 3.31 12.28
N PHE A 200 -7.39 3.18 12.07
CA PHE A 200 -7.94 2.38 10.99
C PHE A 200 -8.34 3.30 9.84
N VAL A 201 -7.90 2.99 8.65
CA VAL A 201 -8.34 3.72 7.44
C VAL A 201 -8.74 2.74 6.35
N ALA A 202 -9.90 2.98 5.74
CA ALA A 202 -10.37 2.25 4.58
C ALA A 202 -10.60 3.24 3.43
N TYR A 203 -10.11 2.92 2.24
CA TYR A 203 -10.24 3.78 1.07
C TYR A 203 -10.87 3.02 -0.09
N ASN A 204 -12.07 3.44 -0.47
CA ASN A 204 -12.69 3.01 -1.72
C ASN A 204 -11.96 3.67 -2.89
N SER A 205 -11.04 2.94 -3.51
CA SER A 205 -10.24 3.46 -4.61
C SER A 205 -11.01 3.44 -5.93
N LEU A 206 -10.89 4.52 -6.70
CA LEU A 206 -11.35 4.61 -8.09
C LEU A 206 -10.26 4.25 -9.10
N LEU A 207 -9.05 3.97 -8.64
CA LEU A 207 -7.94 3.59 -9.50
C LEU A 207 -8.08 2.15 -9.97
N SER A 208 -7.41 1.83 -11.09
CA SER A 208 -7.24 0.44 -11.50
C SER A 208 -6.41 -0.33 -10.47
N GLU A 209 -6.51 -1.66 -10.51
CA GLU A 209 -5.76 -2.56 -9.64
C GLU A 209 -4.24 -2.29 -9.68
N TYR A 210 -3.72 -1.97 -10.87
CA TYR A 210 -2.34 -1.55 -11.07
C TYR A 210 -1.97 -0.33 -10.21
N GLY A 211 -2.81 0.71 -10.25
CA GLY A 211 -2.54 1.97 -9.54
C GLY A 211 -2.63 1.81 -8.03
N VAL A 212 -3.70 1.18 -7.53
CA VAL A 212 -3.94 1.04 -6.10
C VAL A 212 -2.95 0.06 -5.45
N LEU A 213 -2.71 -1.09 -6.07
CA LEU A 213 -1.74 -2.07 -5.54
C LEU A 213 -0.32 -1.49 -5.54
N GLY A 214 0.06 -0.75 -6.58
CA GLY A 214 1.37 -0.09 -6.66
C GLY A 214 1.55 0.94 -5.55
N PHE A 215 0.51 1.72 -5.23
CA PHE A 215 0.55 2.67 -4.12
C PHE A 215 0.70 1.94 -2.78
N ASP A 216 -0.12 0.91 -2.52
CA ASP A 216 -0.09 0.21 -1.23
C ASP A 216 1.17 -0.63 -1.04
N TYR A 217 1.75 -1.14 -2.10
CA TYR A 217 3.09 -1.71 -2.04
C TYR A 217 4.12 -0.67 -1.57
N GLY A 218 4.15 0.52 -2.18
CA GLY A 218 5.04 1.61 -1.77
C GLY A 218 4.80 2.03 -0.31
N TYR A 219 3.53 2.11 0.10
CA TYR A 219 3.16 2.42 1.49
C TYR A 219 3.68 1.36 2.46
N SER A 220 3.48 0.08 2.16
CA SER A 220 3.89 -1.04 3.04
C SER A 220 5.39 -1.13 3.27
N ILE A 221 6.21 -0.77 2.28
CA ILE A 221 7.67 -0.78 2.44
C ILE A 221 8.19 0.41 3.23
N THR A 222 7.46 1.53 3.24
CA THR A 222 7.83 2.73 4.02
C THR A 222 7.24 2.73 5.43
N ARG A 223 6.19 1.94 5.68
CA ARG A 223 5.52 1.80 6.98
C ARG A 223 5.37 0.31 7.34
N PRO A 224 6.50 -0.36 7.66
CA PRO A 224 6.50 -1.79 7.95
C PRO A 224 5.80 -2.16 9.27
N ASP A 225 5.51 -1.17 10.12
CA ASP A 225 4.77 -1.25 11.38
C ASP A 225 3.23 -1.20 11.20
N THR A 226 2.77 -0.93 9.99
CA THR A 226 1.35 -0.84 9.65
C THR A 226 0.89 -2.09 8.91
N LEU A 227 -0.27 -2.65 9.28
CA LEU A 227 -0.94 -3.65 8.47
C LEU A 227 -1.52 -2.98 7.23
N THR A 228 -0.86 -3.12 6.09
CA THR A 228 -1.32 -2.59 4.80
C THR A 228 -1.99 -3.69 4.01
N ILE A 229 -3.23 -3.45 3.57
CA ILE A 229 -4.06 -4.42 2.88
C ILE A 229 -4.58 -3.82 1.58
N TRP A 230 -4.40 -4.53 0.47
CA TRP A 230 -5.15 -4.29 -0.74
C TRP A 230 -6.13 -5.43 -0.99
N GLU A 231 -7.41 -5.10 -1.24
CA GLU A 231 -8.43 -6.07 -1.61
C GLU A 231 -8.85 -5.85 -3.06
N ALA A 232 -8.72 -6.88 -3.89
CA ALA A 232 -9.34 -6.89 -5.20
C ALA A 232 -10.85 -7.02 -5.05
N GLN A 233 -11.64 -6.34 -5.90
CA GLN A 233 -13.10 -6.47 -5.86
C GLN A 233 -13.55 -7.92 -6.06
N PHE A 234 -12.90 -8.63 -6.99
CA PHE A 234 -12.84 -10.09 -7.12
C PHE A 234 -11.39 -10.48 -7.36
N GLY A 235 -10.97 -11.64 -6.88
CA GLY A 235 -9.60 -12.11 -7.03
C GLY A 235 -9.14 -12.22 -8.49
N ASP A 236 -10.07 -12.49 -9.40
CA ASP A 236 -9.85 -12.52 -10.85
C ASP A 236 -9.23 -11.21 -11.37
N PHE A 237 -9.63 -10.06 -10.81
CA PHE A 237 -9.16 -8.75 -11.28
C PHE A 237 -7.73 -8.41 -10.87
N SER A 238 -7.10 -9.24 -10.04
CA SER A 238 -5.68 -9.10 -9.74
C SER A 238 -4.78 -9.17 -10.98
N ASN A 239 -5.29 -9.73 -12.08
CA ASN A 239 -4.61 -9.72 -13.38
C ASN A 239 -4.30 -8.31 -13.89
N GLY A 240 -5.12 -7.31 -13.56
CA GLY A 240 -4.87 -5.91 -13.88
C GLY A 240 -3.65 -5.31 -13.16
N ALA A 241 -3.18 -5.96 -12.09
CA ALA A 241 -2.00 -5.57 -11.34
C ALA A 241 -0.82 -6.55 -11.47
N GLN A 242 -0.87 -7.50 -12.42
CA GLN A 242 0.13 -8.56 -12.54
C GLN A 242 1.55 -8.02 -12.68
N ILE A 243 1.74 -6.90 -13.37
CA ILE A 243 3.05 -6.25 -13.52
C ILE A 243 3.64 -5.87 -12.16
N LEU A 244 2.81 -5.35 -11.25
CA LEU A 244 3.25 -4.99 -9.89
C LEU A 244 3.59 -6.23 -9.08
N ILE A 245 2.81 -7.27 -9.23
CA ILE A 245 3.03 -8.54 -8.53
C ILE A 245 4.36 -9.15 -8.98
N ASP A 246 4.59 -9.27 -10.29
CA ASP A 246 5.78 -9.93 -10.84
C ASP A 246 7.07 -9.11 -10.67
N GLN A 247 7.01 -7.79 -10.91
CA GLN A 247 8.21 -6.96 -10.99
C GLN A 247 8.59 -6.25 -9.70
N PHE A 248 7.65 -6.16 -8.74
CA PHE A 248 7.86 -5.44 -7.48
C PHE A 248 7.63 -6.36 -6.28
N ILE A 249 6.46 -6.95 -6.11
CA ILE A 249 6.10 -7.67 -4.88
C ILE A 249 6.91 -8.97 -4.76
N SER A 250 6.89 -9.81 -5.78
CA SER A 250 7.53 -11.14 -5.73
C SER A 250 9.06 -11.08 -5.75
N CYS A 251 9.66 -10.07 -6.38
CA CYS A 251 11.10 -10.00 -6.61
C CYS A 251 11.83 -8.87 -5.87
N ALA A 252 11.12 -8.05 -5.08
CA ALA A 252 11.69 -6.89 -4.39
C ALA A 252 12.84 -7.27 -3.44
N GLU A 253 12.72 -8.42 -2.77
CA GLU A 253 13.73 -8.89 -1.84
C GLU A 253 15.06 -9.16 -2.54
N ASP A 254 15.05 -9.70 -3.74
CA ASP A 254 16.26 -9.95 -4.51
C ASP A 254 16.78 -8.69 -5.19
N LYS A 255 15.92 -7.88 -5.77
CA LYS A 255 16.31 -6.65 -6.48
C LYS A 255 16.85 -5.58 -5.55
N TRP A 256 16.12 -5.27 -4.47
CA TRP A 256 16.38 -4.10 -3.63
C TRP A 256 16.69 -4.43 -2.18
N LYS A 257 16.64 -5.71 -1.82
CA LYS A 257 16.81 -6.17 -0.42
C LYS A 257 15.75 -5.59 0.53
N VAL A 258 14.56 -5.31 0.00
CA VAL A 258 13.41 -4.79 0.73
C VAL A 258 12.33 -5.86 0.80
N MET A 259 11.79 -6.07 1.98
CA MET A 259 10.61 -6.90 2.21
C MET A 259 9.35 -6.03 2.18
N SER A 260 8.18 -6.65 2.14
CA SER A 260 6.89 -5.99 2.25
C SER A 260 5.99 -6.79 3.18
N GLY A 261 5.29 -6.08 4.06
CA GLY A 261 4.22 -6.65 4.89
C GLY A 261 2.83 -6.55 4.24
N LEU A 262 2.78 -6.23 2.94
CA LEU A 262 1.51 -6.09 2.22
C LEU A 262 0.70 -7.38 2.23
N VAL A 263 -0.56 -7.28 2.62
CA VAL A 263 -1.54 -8.35 2.53
C VAL A 263 -2.42 -8.12 1.30
N ILE A 264 -2.61 -9.16 0.52
CA ILE A 264 -3.46 -9.13 -0.67
C ILE A 264 -4.67 -10.02 -0.40
N LEU A 265 -5.87 -9.42 -0.38
CA LEU A 265 -7.12 -10.15 -0.25
C LEU A 265 -7.73 -10.38 -1.63
N LEU A 266 -7.93 -11.64 -1.96
CA LEU A 266 -8.40 -12.08 -3.27
C LEU A 266 -9.67 -12.92 -3.11
N PRO A 267 -10.87 -12.32 -3.13
CA PRO A 267 -12.11 -13.06 -3.07
C PRO A 267 -12.15 -14.15 -4.15
N HIS A 268 -12.38 -15.40 -3.72
CA HIS A 268 -12.31 -16.58 -4.57
C HIS A 268 -13.44 -17.54 -4.21
N GLY A 269 -14.07 -18.12 -5.21
CA GLY A 269 -15.11 -19.14 -5.02
C GLY A 269 -15.78 -19.52 -6.33
N TYR A 270 -16.26 -20.74 -6.41
CA TYR A 270 -16.93 -21.28 -7.60
C TYR A 270 -18.36 -20.76 -7.80
N GLU A 271 -18.92 -20.05 -6.84
CA GLU A 271 -20.28 -19.49 -6.86
C GLU A 271 -20.31 -18.04 -7.40
N GLY A 272 -19.26 -17.61 -8.10
CA GLY A 272 -19.19 -16.30 -8.74
C GLY A 272 -20.21 -16.15 -9.87
N GLN A 273 -20.58 -14.91 -10.19
CA GLN A 273 -21.58 -14.59 -11.21
C GLN A 273 -21.08 -14.76 -12.66
N GLY A 274 -19.88 -15.25 -12.86
CA GLY A 274 -19.28 -15.44 -14.19
C GLY A 274 -17.87 -16.02 -14.09
N ALA A 275 -17.29 -16.33 -15.23
CA ALA A 275 -15.94 -16.89 -15.32
C ALA A 275 -14.88 -15.94 -14.76
N GLU A 276 -15.09 -14.63 -14.88
CA GLU A 276 -14.21 -13.55 -14.41
C GLU A 276 -14.49 -13.12 -12.95
N HIS A 277 -15.38 -13.82 -12.24
CA HIS A 277 -15.80 -13.51 -10.86
C HIS A 277 -15.67 -14.73 -9.93
N SER A 278 -14.87 -15.70 -10.29
CA SER A 278 -14.81 -17.00 -9.59
C SER A 278 -13.42 -17.34 -9.11
N SER A 279 -12.37 -17.20 -9.93
CA SER A 279 -11.04 -17.69 -9.61
C SER A 279 -10.01 -16.58 -9.45
N ALA A 280 -9.42 -16.49 -8.27
CA ALA A 280 -8.23 -15.66 -8.00
C ALA A 280 -6.95 -16.24 -8.60
N ARG A 281 -6.99 -17.41 -9.26
CA ARG A 281 -5.83 -18.12 -9.80
C ARG A 281 -4.75 -18.35 -8.74
N ILE A 282 -5.14 -18.97 -7.65
CA ILE A 282 -4.31 -19.23 -6.46
C ILE A 282 -3.00 -19.92 -6.79
N GLU A 283 -3.01 -20.80 -7.79
CA GLU A 283 -1.83 -21.52 -8.28
C GLU A 283 -0.69 -20.60 -8.72
N ARG A 284 -0.99 -19.43 -9.27
CA ARG A 284 0.03 -18.44 -9.65
C ARG A 284 0.73 -17.85 -8.42
N TYR A 285 -0.03 -17.53 -7.39
CA TYR A 285 0.52 -16.98 -6.15
C TYR A 285 1.35 -18.02 -5.40
N LEU A 286 0.87 -19.27 -5.33
CA LEU A 286 1.61 -20.36 -4.71
C LEU A 286 2.94 -20.62 -5.42
N GLN A 287 2.97 -20.53 -6.75
CA GLN A 287 4.20 -20.69 -7.53
C GLN A 287 5.19 -19.55 -7.23
N MET A 288 4.73 -18.31 -7.12
CA MET A 288 5.59 -17.16 -6.80
C MET A 288 6.17 -17.19 -5.37
N CYS A 289 5.57 -17.94 -4.46
CA CYS A 289 6.07 -18.11 -3.09
C CYS A 289 7.26 -19.07 -3.00
N ALA A 290 7.72 -19.66 -4.09
CA ALA A 290 8.85 -20.58 -4.09
C ALA A 290 10.17 -19.83 -3.80
N LYS A 291 11.06 -20.48 -3.02
CA LYS A 291 12.28 -19.88 -2.48
C LYS A 291 13.29 -19.39 -3.53
N TYR A 292 13.22 -19.90 -4.74
CA TYR A 292 14.18 -19.65 -5.83
C TYR A 292 13.46 -19.43 -7.17
N ASN A 293 12.42 -18.64 -7.18
CA ASN A 293 11.77 -18.22 -8.41
C ASN A 293 12.53 -17.10 -9.10
#